data_f836dc1456a8eaa367585fa5ced81b5d
#
_entry.id   f836dc1456a8eaa367585fa5ced81b5d
#
_cell.length_a   1.000
_cell.length_b   1.000
_cell.length_c   1.000
_cell.angle_alpha   90.00
_cell.angle_beta   90.00
_cell.angle_gamma   90.00
#
_symmetry.space_group_name_H-M   'P 1'
#
loop_
_entity.id
_entity.type
_entity.pdbx_description
1 polymer ?
#
loop_
_entity_poly.entity_id
_entity_poly.type
_entity_poly.pdbx_seq_one_letter_code
_entity_poly.pdbx_strand_id
1 'polypeptide(L)'
;MIDSIKVFGERHSGTNAIGYFAGKNFNLQSQRHDFLGWKHRLAPERAEWSKFDVENCLFIFCLRNPYSWLQAMHKEPYYEHYPKIKELSFEDFLKFSIEDYENSIAMWNKKNSSYQRMAKEVPNSIIINVEEFHSSQEKIHADLQQVLGVDNLPVISMNEYVNGRGRHTDKDIQSALAIPSFEKNITELIHASLSEEIMEQCNYIKI
;
A
#
# COMPACT_ATOMS: atom_id res chain seq x y z
N MET A 1 -9.91 6.96 -22.90
CA MET A 1 -9.31 5.60 -22.70
C MET A 1 -8.24 5.73 -21.62
N ILE A 2 -8.24 4.83 -20.65
CA ILE A 2 -7.22 4.85 -19.58
C ILE A 2 -5.89 4.42 -20.18
N ASP A 3 -4.84 5.23 -20.04
CA ASP A 3 -3.52 5.01 -20.62
C ASP A 3 -2.39 5.09 -19.58
N SER A 4 -2.73 5.52 -18.37
CA SER A 4 -1.75 5.73 -17.31
C SER A 4 -2.20 5.20 -15.98
N ILE A 5 -1.24 4.99 -15.05
CA ILE A 5 -1.51 4.58 -13.67
C ILE A 5 -0.86 5.53 -12.67
N LYS A 6 -1.56 5.80 -11.60
CA LYS A 6 -1.02 6.41 -10.38
C LYS A 6 -1.20 5.45 -9.21
N VAL A 7 -0.10 5.07 -8.59
CA VAL A 7 -0.12 4.18 -7.43
C VAL A 7 0.05 5.00 -6.15
N PHE A 8 -0.80 4.74 -5.16
CA PHE A 8 -0.64 5.20 -3.79
C PHE A 8 -0.56 4.01 -2.84
N GLY A 9 0.12 4.19 -1.74
CA GLY A 9 0.26 3.19 -0.69
C GLY A 9 1.49 3.48 0.16
N GLU A 10 1.47 3.11 1.42
CA GLU A 10 2.60 3.35 2.31
C GLU A 10 3.81 2.47 1.93
N ARG A 11 5.01 2.83 2.43
CA ARG A 11 6.19 1.95 2.28
C ARG A 11 5.85 0.53 2.70
N HIS A 12 6.47 -0.44 2.08
CA HIS A 12 6.23 -1.87 2.31
C HIS A 12 4.85 -2.42 1.93
N SER A 13 3.97 -1.63 1.30
CA SER A 13 2.65 -2.09 0.82
C SER A 13 2.66 -2.56 -0.66
N GLY A 14 3.80 -2.96 -1.20
CA GLY A 14 3.88 -3.56 -2.53
C GLY A 14 3.69 -2.60 -3.72
N THR A 15 3.69 -1.26 -3.49
CA THR A 15 3.40 -0.25 -4.53
C THR A 15 4.22 -0.41 -5.82
N ASN A 16 5.49 -0.80 -5.73
CA ASN A 16 6.33 -1.01 -6.91
C ASN A 16 5.95 -2.27 -7.68
N ALA A 17 5.73 -3.38 -6.98
CA ALA A 17 5.38 -4.66 -7.60
C ALA A 17 4.01 -4.58 -8.29
N ILE A 18 3.01 -4.06 -7.58
CA ILE A 18 1.64 -3.92 -8.10
C ILE A 18 1.61 -2.94 -9.28
N GLY A 19 2.29 -1.79 -9.17
CA GLY A 19 2.40 -0.84 -10.27
C GLY A 19 3.09 -1.41 -11.50
N TYR A 20 4.18 -2.17 -11.31
CA TYR A 20 4.85 -2.86 -12.41
C TYR A 20 3.96 -3.93 -13.05
N PHE A 21 3.26 -4.73 -12.24
CA PHE A 21 2.32 -5.75 -12.71
C PHE A 21 1.23 -5.12 -13.58
N ALA A 22 0.56 -4.07 -13.10
CA ALA A 22 -0.48 -3.39 -13.86
C ALA A 22 0.08 -2.75 -15.16
N GLY A 23 1.20 -2.04 -15.07
CA GLY A 23 1.85 -1.45 -16.24
C GLY A 23 2.22 -2.47 -17.31
N LYS A 24 2.77 -3.63 -16.90
CA LYS A 24 3.20 -4.69 -17.83
C LYS A 24 2.02 -5.43 -18.46
N ASN A 25 0.98 -5.74 -17.69
CA ASN A 25 -0.18 -6.50 -18.19
C ASN A 25 -1.08 -5.66 -19.10
N PHE A 26 -1.18 -4.34 -18.87
CA PHE A 26 -2.14 -3.47 -19.55
C PHE A 26 -1.49 -2.34 -20.35
N ASN A 27 -0.16 -2.35 -20.48
CA ASN A 27 0.61 -1.33 -21.20
C ASN A 27 0.32 0.12 -20.73
N LEU A 28 0.17 0.30 -19.40
CA LEU A 28 -0.12 1.59 -18.80
C LEU A 28 1.17 2.33 -18.40
N GLN A 29 1.21 3.64 -18.62
CA GLN A 29 2.34 4.48 -18.26
C GLN A 29 2.27 4.90 -16.79
N SER A 30 3.36 4.73 -16.05
CA SER A 30 3.43 5.11 -14.64
C SER A 30 3.54 6.62 -14.48
N GLN A 31 2.58 7.24 -13.80
CA GLN A 31 2.61 8.66 -13.45
C GLN A 31 3.68 8.96 -12.40
N ARG A 32 4.39 10.08 -12.57
CA ARG A 32 5.49 10.51 -11.71
C ARG A 32 5.02 11.40 -10.54
N HIS A 33 5.98 12.01 -9.85
CA HIS A 33 5.74 12.85 -8.68
C HIS A 33 5.03 14.19 -9.00
N ASP A 34 5.19 14.70 -10.20
CA ASP A 34 4.53 15.91 -10.72
C ASP A 34 3.01 15.72 -10.87
N PHE A 35 2.56 14.46 -11.05
CA PHE A 35 1.14 14.13 -11.02
C PHE A 35 0.75 13.66 -9.61
N LEU A 36 0.12 14.54 -8.84
CA LEU A 36 -0.43 14.30 -7.49
C LEU A 36 0.59 13.88 -6.41
N GLY A 37 1.86 14.19 -6.62
CA GLY A 37 2.89 14.06 -5.60
C GLY A 37 3.44 12.65 -5.38
N TRP A 38 4.10 12.46 -4.24
CA TRP A 38 4.75 11.21 -3.88
C TRP A 38 3.75 10.10 -3.53
N LYS A 39 4.02 8.88 -3.96
CA LYS A 39 3.11 7.73 -3.80
C LYS A 39 2.88 7.29 -2.34
N HIS A 40 3.76 7.67 -1.40
CA HIS A 40 3.63 7.32 0.02
C HIS A 40 3.08 8.47 0.87
N ARG A 41 2.59 9.55 0.26
CA ARG A 41 1.88 10.63 0.95
C ARG A 41 0.44 10.22 1.31
N LEU A 42 -0.24 11.04 2.09
CA LEU A 42 -1.71 11.01 2.16
C LEU A 42 -2.30 11.16 0.76
N ALA A 43 -3.37 10.44 0.46
CA ALA A 43 -4.09 10.65 -0.78
C ALA A 43 -4.57 12.11 -0.88
N PRO A 44 -4.41 12.77 -2.03
CA PRO A 44 -4.84 14.14 -2.23
C PRO A 44 -6.32 14.35 -1.93
N GLU A 45 -6.65 15.54 -1.43
CA GLU A 45 -8.03 15.98 -1.29
C GLU A 45 -8.63 16.36 -2.65
N ARG A 46 -9.97 16.35 -2.76
CA ARG A 46 -10.66 16.67 -4.00
C ARG A 46 -10.24 18.02 -4.61
N ALA A 47 -10.03 19.02 -3.77
CA ALA A 47 -9.57 20.34 -4.19
C ALA A 47 -8.16 20.33 -4.83
N GLU A 48 -7.36 19.31 -4.56
CA GLU A 48 -6.05 19.11 -5.16
C GLU A 48 -6.16 18.27 -6.45
N TRP A 49 -6.73 17.06 -6.35
CA TRP A 49 -6.73 16.14 -7.50
C TRP A 49 -7.65 16.58 -8.64
N SER A 50 -8.71 17.35 -8.39
CA SER A 50 -9.59 17.88 -9.44
C SER A 50 -8.93 18.91 -10.38
N LYS A 51 -7.71 19.32 -10.07
CA LYS A 51 -6.90 20.20 -10.94
C LYS A 51 -6.14 19.43 -12.02
N PHE A 52 -6.18 18.11 -11.99
CA PHE A 52 -5.49 17.23 -12.91
C PHE A 52 -6.50 16.49 -13.79
N ASP A 53 -6.05 16.05 -14.97
CA ASP A 53 -6.83 15.13 -15.79
C ASP A 53 -6.74 13.72 -15.18
N VAL A 54 -7.79 13.34 -14.43
CA VAL A 54 -7.87 12.05 -13.75
C VAL A 54 -8.69 11.02 -14.52
N GLU A 55 -9.41 11.42 -15.58
CA GLU A 55 -10.30 10.56 -16.35
C GLU A 55 -9.56 9.46 -17.11
N ASN A 56 -8.33 9.74 -17.54
CA ASN A 56 -7.49 8.80 -18.29
C ASN A 56 -6.45 8.09 -17.42
N CYS A 57 -6.57 8.20 -16.10
CA CYS A 57 -5.64 7.58 -15.15
C CYS A 57 -6.35 6.52 -14.28
N LEU A 58 -5.76 5.33 -14.20
CA LEU A 58 -6.12 4.32 -13.21
C LEU A 58 -5.41 4.63 -11.89
N PHE A 59 -6.17 4.76 -10.82
CA PHE A 59 -5.64 4.90 -9.46
C PHE A 59 -5.58 3.55 -8.76
N ILE A 60 -4.40 3.14 -8.34
CA ILE A 60 -4.19 1.91 -7.58
C ILE A 60 -3.80 2.29 -6.15
N PHE A 61 -4.59 1.85 -5.17
CA PHE A 61 -4.31 2.04 -3.75
C PHE A 61 -3.87 0.72 -3.14
N CYS A 62 -2.59 0.66 -2.74
CA CYS A 62 -1.98 -0.54 -2.18
C CYS A 62 -2.07 -0.51 -0.66
N LEU A 63 -2.73 -1.50 -0.08
CA LEU A 63 -2.87 -1.68 1.35
C LEU A 63 -2.04 -2.87 1.83
N ARG A 64 -1.72 -2.87 3.11
CA ARG A 64 -1.06 -3.98 3.79
C ARG A 64 -1.60 -4.14 5.19
N ASN A 65 -1.76 -5.40 5.63
CA ASN A 65 -2.16 -5.75 6.97
C ASN A 65 -1.31 -4.99 8.02
N PRO A 66 -1.91 -4.28 8.99
CA PRO A 66 -1.19 -3.40 9.90
C PRO A 66 -0.12 -4.13 10.71
N TYR A 67 -0.35 -5.36 11.12
CA TYR A 67 0.59 -6.12 11.94
C TYR A 67 1.87 -6.45 11.18
N SER A 68 1.75 -7.01 9.98
CA SER A 68 2.90 -7.29 9.12
C SER A 68 3.56 -6.01 8.61
N TRP A 69 2.77 -4.93 8.40
CA TRP A 69 3.28 -3.63 8.00
C TRP A 69 4.11 -2.98 9.11
N LEU A 70 3.63 -2.95 10.36
CA LEU A 70 4.35 -2.41 11.50
C LEU A 70 5.70 -3.11 11.71
N GLN A 71 5.73 -4.44 11.56
CA GLN A 71 6.98 -5.20 11.63
C GLN A 71 7.95 -4.82 10.50
N ALA A 72 7.46 -4.66 9.28
CA ALA A 72 8.28 -4.26 8.14
C ALA A 72 8.80 -2.82 8.30
N MET A 73 7.97 -1.92 8.82
CA MET A 73 8.35 -0.54 9.11
C MET A 73 9.37 -0.43 10.24
N HIS A 74 9.29 -1.25 11.26
CA HIS A 74 10.32 -1.31 12.31
C HIS A 74 11.65 -1.82 11.76
N LYS A 75 11.62 -2.84 10.91
CA LYS A 75 12.82 -3.42 10.29
C LYS A 75 13.50 -2.44 9.32
N GLU A 76 12.73 -1.70 8.54
CA GLU A 76 13.21 -0.72 7.57
C GLU A 76 12.41 0.59 7.64
N PRO A 77 12.61 1.41 8.68
CA PRO A 77 11.87 2.65 8.89
C PRO A 77 12.33 3.78 7.96
N TYR A 78 11.77 4.97 8.13
CA TYR A 78 12.19 6.22 7.49
C TYR A 78 13.48 6.78 8.10
N TYR A 79 14.55 6.00 8.13
CA TYR A 79 15.80 6.36 8.80
C TYR A 79 16.53 7.55 8.16
N GLU A 80 16.25 7.85 6.90
CA GLU A 80 16.81 9.02 6.21
C GLU A 80 16.45 10.33 6.92
N HIS A 81 15.26 10.38 7.52
CA HIS A 81 14.76 11.53 8.28
C HIS A 81 14.89 11.36 9.80
N TYR A 82 14.93 10.12 10.27
CA TYR A 82 14.96 9.76 11.69
C TYR A 82 16.03 8.72 11.98
N PRO A 83 17.34 9.10 12.00
CA PRO A 83 18.43 8.10 12.11
C PRO A 83 18.32 7.19 13.35
N LYS A 84 17.87 7.74 14.49
CA LYS A 84 17.72 6.99 15.75
C LYS A 84 16.58 5.94 15.73
N ILE A 85 15.66 6.01 14.79
CA ILE A 85 14.51 5.10 14.73
C ILE A 85 14.92 3.64 14.54
N LYS A 86 16.08 3.38 13.93
CA LYS A 86 16.62 2.01 13.76
C LYS A 86 17.10 1.37 15.05
N GLU A 87 17.38 2.16 16.09
CA GLU A 87 17.90 1.71 17.37
C GLU A 87 16.80 1.41 18.37
N LEU A 88 15.54 1.78 18.04
CA LEU A 88 14.39 1.60 18.93
C LEU A 88 14.00 0.13 19.05
N SER A 89 13.63 -0.27 20.28
CA SER A 89 12.84 -1.49 20.45
C SER A 89 11.54 -1.43 19.65
N PHE A 90 10.89 -2.56 19.38
CA PHE A 90 9.61 -2.54 18.67
C PHE A 90 8.53 -1.77 19.45
N GLU A 91 8.52 -1.90 20.78
CA GLU A 91 7.60 -1.15 21.65
C GLU A 91 7.84 0.36 21.56
N ASP A 92 9.09 0.81 21.63
CA ASP A 92 9.43 2.24 21.52
C ASP A 92 9.12 2.78 20.13
N PHE A 93 9.35 1.98 19.08
CA PHE A 93 8.97 2.32 17.71
C PHE A 93 7.46 2.55 17.55
N LEU A 94 6.62 1.73 18.20
CA LEU A 94 5.16 1.90 18.17
C LEU A 94 4.70 3.21 18.83
N LYS A 95 5.50 3.79 19.70
CA LYS A 95 5.24 5.06 20.41
C LYS A 95 5.95 6.25 19.77
N PHE A 96 6.84 6.00 18.82
CA PHE A 96 7.68 7.05 18.20
C PHE A 96 6.88 7.86 17.17
N SER A 97 6.93 9.19 17.28
CA SER A 97 6.31 10.11 16.32
C SER A 97 7.07 10.11 14.99
N ILE A 98 6.35 9.93 13.89
CA ILE A 98 6.89 9.89 12.53
C ILE A 98 6.17 10.94 11.68
N GLU A 99 6.91 11.84 11.05
CA GLU A 99 6.33 12.99 10.32
C GLU A 99 5.37 13.77 11.25
N ASP A 100 4.16 14.08 10.78
CA ASP A 100 3.11 14.75 11.56
C ASP A 100 2.16 13.76 12.24
N TYR A 101 2.56 12.50 12.39
CA TYR A 101 1.78 11.46 13.05
C TYR A 101 2.29 11.21 14.46
N GLU A 102 1.33 11.04 15.39
CA GLU A 102 1.64 10.70 16.78
C GLU A 102 2.52 9.44 16.90
N ASN A 103 2.27 8.45 16.05
CA ASN A 103 3.03 7.22 15.96
C ASN A 103 2.76 6.50 14.63
N SER A 104 3.44 5.36 14.42
CA SER A 104 3.29 4.54 13.21
C SER A 104 1.87 3.99 13.01
N ILE A 105 1.14 3.70 14.10
CA ILE A 105 -0.24 3.18 14.00
C ILE A 105 -1.20 4.30 13.56
N ALA A 106 -1.06 5.49 14.11
CA ALA A 106 -1.82 6.66 13.68
C ALA A 106 -1.53 7.01 12.21
N MET A 107 -0.27 6.85 11.77
CA MET A 107 0.09 7.00 10.36
C MET A 107 -0.62 5.96 9.48
N TRP A 108 -0.63 4.68 9.86
CA TRP A 108 -1.33 3.63 9.14
C TRP A 108 -2.83 3.94 9.01
N ASN A 109 -3.50 4.29 10.11
CA ASN A 109 -4.90 4.66 10.12
C ASN A 109 -5.20 5.83 9.17
N LYS A 110 -4.49 6.96 9.33
CA LYS A 110 -4.72 8.17 8.52
C LYS A 110 -4.49 7.95 7.04
N LYS A 111 -3.39 7.28 6.68
CA LYS A 111 -3.06 7.05 5.26
C LYS A 111 -4.06 6.11 4.60
N ASN A 112 -4.41 4.99 5.24
CA ASN A 112 -5.37 4.06 4.68
C ASN A 112 -6.78 4.66 4.60
N SER A 113 -7.21 5.45 5.58
CA SER A 113 -8.46 6.23 5.50
C SER A 113 -8.46 7.16 4.29
N SER A 114 -7.35 7.89 4.05
CA SER A 114 -7.25 8.78 2.89
C SER A 114 -7.30 8.06 1.56
N TYR A 115 -6.69 6.87 1.47
CA TYR A 115 -6.74 6.02 0.27
C TYR A 115 -8.16 5.51 0.01
N GLN A 116 -8.85 5.02 1.04
CA GLN A 116 -10.24 4.58 0.95
C GLN A 116 -11.18 5.71 0.50
N ARG A 117 -10.98 6.93 1.03
CA ARG A 117 -11.75 8.11 0.63
C ARG A 117 -11.52 8.43 -0.85
N MET A 118 -10.27 8.61 -1.27
CA MET A 118 -9.97 8.99 -2.65
C MET A 118 -10.41 7.91 -3.64
N ALA A 119 -10.30 6.63 -3.29
CA ALA A 119 -10.75 5.53 -4.13
C ALA A 119 -12.26 5.60 -4.46
N LYS A 120 -13.08 6.15 -3.55
CA LYS A 120 -14.51 6.35 -3.77
C LYS A 120 -14.84 7.60 -4.60
N GLU A 121 -13.89 8.53 -4.71
CA GLU A 121 -14.09 9.84 -5.33
C GLU A 121 -13.58 9.92 -6.77
N VAL A 122 -12.54 9.19 -7.11
CA VAL A 122 -11.95 9.23 -8.46
C VAL A 122 -12.62 8.24 -9.42
N PRO A 123 -12.71 8.53 -10.72
CA PRO A 123 -13.53 7.75 -11.65
C PRO A 123 -13.02 6.32 -11.87
N ASN A 124 -11.70 6.13 -11.87
CA ASN A 124 -11.09 4.83 -12.20
C ASN A 124 -10.14 4.44 -11.07
N SER A 125 -10.57 3.58 -10.17
CA SER A 125 -9.77 3.19 -9.02
C SER A 125 -9.93 1.73 -8.66
N ILE A 126 -8.89 1.18 -8.05
CA ILE A 126 -8.90 -0.13 -7.41
C ILE A 126 -8.08 -0.09 -6.13
N ILE A 127 -8.57 -0.77 -5.09
CA ILE A 127 -7.82 -1.03 -3.86
C ILE A 127 -7.30 -2.46 -3.94
N ILE A 128 -6.00 -2.63 -3.70
CA ILE A 128 -5.35 -3.94 -3.75
C ILE A 128 -4.61 -4.19 -2.44
N ASN A 129 -5.00 -5.24 -1.73
CA ASN A 129 -4.27 -5.75 -0.59
C ASN A 129 -3.05 -6.53 -1.09
N VAL A 130 -1.86 -6.19 -0.62
CA VAL A 130 -0.62 -6.82 -1.09
C VAL A 130 -0.58 -8.33 -0.83
N GLU A 131 -1.23 -8.78 0.24
CA GLU A 131 -1.39 -10.19 0.57
C GLU A 131 -2.19 -10.93 -0.53
N GLU A 132 -3.29 -10.32 -0.97
CA GLU A 132 -4.11 -10.88 -2.06
C GLU A 132 -3.37 -10.84 -3.39
N PHE A 133 -2.64 -9.77 -3.68
CA PHE A 133 -1.83 -9.67 -4.89
C PHE A 133 -0.82 -10.83 -5.00
N HIS A 134 -0.16 -11.21 -3.90
CA HIS A 134 0.80 -12.30 -3.92
C HIS A 134 0.17 -13.69 -3.89
N SER A 135 -1.05 -13.83 -3.40
CA SER A 135 -1.75 -15.12 -3.36
C SER A 135 -2.60 -15.39 -4.60
N SER A 136 -3.02 -14.36 -5.33
CA SER A 136 -4.01 -14.49 -6.41
C SER A 136 -3.86 -13.41 -7.48
N GLN A 137 -2.74 -13.43 -8.21
CA GLN A 137 -2.47 -12.46 -9.30
C GLN A 137 -3.50 -12.53 -10.43
N GLU A 138 -4.04 -13.72 -10.72
CA GLU A 138 -5.09 -13.93 -11.71
C GLU A 138 -6.38 -13.19 -11.33
N LYS A 139 -6.76 -13.21 -10.05
CA LYS A 139 -7.92 -12.44 -9.57
C LYS A 139 -7.68 -10.95 -9.72
N ILE A 140 -6.53 -10.44 -9.26
CA ILE A 140 -6.17 -9.02 -9.40
C ILE A 140 -6.13 -8.60 -10.88
N HIS A 141 -5.65 -9.46 -11.76
CA HIS A 141 -5.66 -9.20 -13.20
C HIS A 141 -7.10 -9.08 -13.73
N ALA A 142 -8.01 -9.99 -13.34
CA ALA A 142 -9.42 -9.93 -13.73
C ALA A 142 -10.12 -8.66 -13.20
N ASP A 143 -9.86 -8.29 -11.95
CA ASP A 143 -10.39 -7.07 -11.34
C ASP A 143 -9.90 -5.82 -12.10
N LEU A 144 -8.62 -5.78 -12.49
CA LEU A 144 -8.04 -4.71 -13.32
C LEU A 144 -8.67 -4.67 -14.73
N GLN A 145 -8.91 -5.82 -15.38
CA GLN A 145 -9.64 -5.87 -16.66
C GLN A 145 -11.01 -5.22 -16.54
N GLN A 146 -11.74 -5.52 -15.48
CA GLN A 146 -13.08 -4.95 -15.24
C GLN A 146 -13.03 -3.43 -15.10
N VAL A 147 -12.10 -2.89 -14.32
CA VAL A 147 -11.96 -1.43 -14.13
C VAL A 147 -11.54 -0.73 -15.42
N LEU A 148 -10.68 -1.38 -16.22
CA LEU A 148 -10.19 -0.85 -17.50
C LEU A 148 -11.19 -1.03 -18.66
N GLY A 149 -12.26 -1.80 -18.47
CA GLY A 149 -13.22 -2.11 -19.51
C GLY A 149 -12.62 -2.92 -20.67
N VAL A 150 -11.69 -3.82 -20.38
CA VAL A 150 -11.02 -4.69 -21.33
C VAL A 150 -11.21 -6.16 -20.95
N ASP A 151 -11.30 -7.05 -21.92
CA ASP A 151 -11.57 -8.46 -21.69
C ASP A 151 -10.52 -9.37 -22.36
N ASN A 152 -10.41 -10.59 -21.85
CA ASN A 152 -9.66 -11.69 -22.46
C ASN A 152 -8.17 -11.43 -22.67
N LEU A 153 -7.55 -10.55 -21.89
CA LEU A 153 -6.10 -10.41 -21.90
C LEU A 153 -5.46 -11.52 -21.08
N PRO A 154 -4.39 -12.17 -21.59
CA PRO A 154 -3.67 -13.17 -20.84
C PRO A 154 -2.91 -12.53 -19.68
N VAL A 155 -2.91 -13.18 -18.52
CA VAL A 155 -2.14 -12.71 -17.37
C VAL A 155 -0.65 -12.99 -17.58
N ILE A 156 0.18 -11.98 -17.31
CA ILE A 156 1.63 -12.10 -17.18
C ILE A 156 1.95 -12.11 -15.68
N SER A 157 2.04 -13.31 -15.12
CA SER A 157 2.32 -13.49 -13.69
C SER A 157 3.74 -13.05 -13.33
N MET A 158 3.90 -12.60 -12.08
CA MET A 158 5.19 -12.21 -11.50
C MET A 158 5.56 -13.20 -10.39
N ASN A 159 6.48 -14.10 -10.68
CA ASN A 159 6.99 -15.05 -9.69
C ASN A 159 8.16 -14.49 -8.88
N GLU A 160 8.68 -13.36 -9.31
CA GLU A 160 9.76 -12.65 -8.65
C GLU A 160 9.71 -11.17 -8.99
N TYR A 161 10.20 -10.37 -8.09
CA TYR A 161 10.29 -8.92 -8.27
C TYR A 161 11.72 -8.46 -7.97
N VAL A 162 12.29 -7.70 -8.90
CA VAL A 162 13.60 -7.08 -8.74
C VAL A 162 13.42 -5.57 -8.55
N ASN A 163 13.95 -5.05 -7.47
CA ASN A 163 14.01 -3.61 -7.21
C ASN A 163 15.44 -3.16 -6.91
N GLY A 164 15.63 -1.89 -6.59
CA GLY A 164 16.97 -1.34 -6.24
C GLY A 164 17.63 -1.96 -5.00
N ARG A 165 16.93 -2.84 -4.27
CA ARG A 165 17.42 -3.56 -3.07
C ARG A 165 17.73 -5.03 -3.32
N GLY A 166 17.46 -5.53 -4.53
CA GLY A 166 17.73 -6.90 -4.92
C GLY A 166 16.54 -7.66 -5.48
N ARG A 167 16.71 -8.96 -5.60
CA ARG A 167 15.71 -9.91 -6.09
C ARG A 167 14.94 -10.48 -4.90
N HIS A 168 13.62 -10.43 -4.96
CA HIS A 168 12.72 -11.00 -3.97
C HIS A 168 11.98 -12.19 -4.57
N THR A 169 12.10 -13.35 -3.94
CA THR A 169 11.36 -14.56 -4.32
C THR A 169 9.99 -14.58 -3.65
N ASP A 170 9.06 -15.40 -4.15
CA ASP A 170 7.75 -15.59 -3.52
C ASP A 170 7.86 -16.00 -2.06
N LYS A 171 8.86 -16.84 -1.72
CA LYS A 171 9.09 -17.27 -0.33
C LYS A 171 9.48 -16.10 0.57
N ASP A 172 10.34 -15.19 0.10
CA ASP A 172 10.74 -14.00 0.86
C ASP A 172 9.55 -13.08 1.07
N ILE A 173 8.74 -12.91 0.04
CA ILE A 173 7.53 -12.08 0.07
C ILE A 173 6.50 -12.67 1.02
N GLN A 174 6.19 -13.96 0.93
CA GLN A 174 5.24 -14.63 1.81
C GLN A 174 5.68 -14.58 3.27
N SER A 175 6.97 -14.80 3.55
CA SER A 175 7.52 -14.64 4.89
C SER A 175 7.37 -13.21 5.41
N ALA A 176 7.59 -12.20 4.55
CA ALA A 176 7.44 -10.79 4.94
C ALA A 176 5.99 -10.38 5.19
N LEU A 177 5.02 -11.01 4.52
CA LEU A 177 3.59 -10.72 4.65
C LEU A 177 2.90 -11.52 5.77
N ALA A 178 3.54 -12.54 6.30
CA ALA A 178 3.00 -13.32 7.41
C ALA A 178 2.65 -12.41 8.60
N ILE A 179 1.51 -12.63 9.20
CA ILE A 179 1.11 -11.91 10.41
C ILE A 179 1.99 -12.40 11.56
N PRO A 180 2.77 -11.51 12.19
CA PRO A 180 3.65 -11.89 13.28
C PRO A 180 2.86 -12.18 14.56
N SER A 181 3.41 -13.05 15.41
CA SER A 181 2.95 -13.19 16.77
C SER A 181 3.64 -12.13 17.64
N PHE A 182 2.86 -11.39 18.41
CA PHE A 182 3.37 -10.40 19.36
C PHE A 182 3.10 -10.85 20.80
N GLU A 183 3.90 -10.33 21.73
CA GLU A 183 3.59 -10.43 23.16
C GLU A 183 2.28 -9.71 23.47
N LYS A 184 1.58 -10.14 24.51
CA LYS A 184 0.25 -9.64 24.88
C LYS A 184 0.22 -8.11 25.06
N ASN A 185 1.20 -7.53 25.76
CA ASN A 185 1.32 -6.09 25.97
C ASN A 185 1.49 -5.32 24.65
N ILE A 186 2.23 -5.86 23.69
CA ILE A 186 2.41 -5.27 22.37
C ILE A 186 1.11 -5.33 21.55
N THR A 187 0.42 -6.47 21.59
CA THR A 187 -0.87 -6.63 20.95
C THR A 187 -1.90 -5.65 21.51
N GLU A 188 -1.98 -5.50 22.81
CA GLU A 188 -2.87 -4.54 23.49
C GLU A 188 -2.53 -3.09 23.08
N LEU A 189 -1.25 -2.73 23.01
CA LEU A 189 -0.80 -1.41 22.56
C LEU A 189 -1.23 -1.12 21.11
N ILE A 190 -1.05 -2.10 20.22
CA ILE A 190 -1.48 -1.96 18.81
C ILE A 190 -3.01 -1.80 18.75
N HIS A 191 -3.76 -2.66 19.45
CA HIS A 191 -5.23 -2.64 19.45
C HIS A 191 -5.82 -1.35 20.01
N ALA A 192 -5.19 -0.76 21.02
CA ALA A 192 -5.64 0.52 21.60
C ALA A 192 -5.61 1.68 20.63
N SER A 193 -4.75 1.62 19.61
CA SER A 193 -4.53 2.70 18.63
C SER A 193 -5.04 2.38 17.23
N LEU A 194 -5.30 1.10 16.89
CA LEU A 194 -5.85 0.72 15.59
C LEU A 194 -7.35 1.05 15.50
N SER A 195 -7.71 1.78 14.47
CA SER A 195 -9.11 2.07 14.14
C SER A 195 -9.82 0.83 13.61
N GLU A 196 -10.85 0.36 14.31
CA GLU A 196 -11.69 -0.76 13.86
C GLU A 196 -12.38 -0.45 12.54
N GLU A 197 -12.92 0.75 12.40
CA GLU A 197 -13.57 1.20 11.16
C GLU A 197 -12.62 1.09 9.95
N ILE A 198 -11.37 1.55 10.10
CA ILE A 198 -10.39 1.48 9.00
C ILE A 198 -9.97 0.03 8.72
N MET A 199 -9.83 -0.79 9.76
CA MET A 199 -9.55 -2.22 9.62
C MET A 199 -10.63 -2.92 8.78
N GLU A 200 -11.90 -2.71 9.12
CA GLU A 200 -13.06 -3.25 8.39
C GLU A 200 -13.11 -2.75 6.93
N GLN A 201 -12.93 -1.44 6.71
CA GLN A 201 -12.88 -0.86 5.36
C GLN A 201 -11.74 -1.44 4.50
N CYS A 202 -10.63 -1.85 5.12
CA CYS A 202 -9.50 -2.47 4.46
C CYS A 202 -9.61 -4.01 4.35
N ASN A 203 -10.70 -4.62 4.81
CA ASN A 203 -10.92 -6.06 4.91
C ASN A 203 -9.88 -6.78 5.81
N TYR A 204 -9.44 -6.13 6.88
CA TYR A 204 -8.57 -6.71 7.90
C TYR A 204 -9.33 -6.91 9.21
N ILE A 205 -8.92 -7.92 9.98
CA ILE A 205 -9.46 -8.21 11.32
C ILE A 205 -8.37 -8.05 12.38
N LYS A 206 -8.77 -7.68 13.59
CA LYS A 206 -7.86 -7.74 14.77
C LYS A 206 -7.54 -9.19 15.11
N ILE A 207 -6.29 -9.46 15.47
CA ILE A 207 -5.78 -10.78 15.90
C ILE A 207 -5.80 -10.93 17.41
#